data_f979fbc28c351a208b7b50cc886f9225
#
_entry.id   f979fbc28c351a208b7b50cc886f9225
#
_cell.length_a   1.000
_cell.length_b   1.000
_cell.length_c   1.000
_cell.angle_alpha   90.00
_cell.angle_beta   90.00
_cell.angle_gamma   90.00
#
_symmetry.space_group_name_H-M   'P 1'
#
loop_
_entity.id
_entity.type
_entity.pdbx_description
1 polymer ?
#
loop_
_entity_poly.entity_id
_entity_poly.type
_entity_poly.pdbx_seq_one_letter_code
_entity_poly.pdbx_strand_id
1 'polypeptide(L)'
;MTRIVLAALLLLALSACGSGGDDGEDAGGGGGGGGDVQTIEIVGTEFALEPATVELDEPGTYTFVFRNEGGAVHALEIDGHGIEEGTEEIGGGETAEITVELTEEGEYELYCPVGNHRDQGMEGKVVVGGGAGTDETTTDETTTEDDGDYRY
;
A
#
# COMPACT_ATOMS: atom_id res chain seq x y z
N MET A 1 14.26 43.01 -43.98
CA MET A 1 15.70 42.92 -44.34
C MET A 1 16.21 41.69 -43.62
N THR A 2 16.57 40.75 -44.22
CA THR A 2 17.67 40.16 -44.94
C THR A 2 17.85 38.77 -44.39
N ARG A 3 17.44 37.77 -45.14
CA ARG A 3 18.24 36.79 -45.94
C ARG A 3 18.95 35.73 -45.09
N ILE A 4 18.55 34.44 -45.30
CA ILE A 4 19.12 33.47 -46.27
C ILE A 4 20.36 32.83 -45.62
N VAL A 5 20.59 31.49 -45.57
CA VAL A 5 20.80 30.44 -46.57
C VAL A 5 21.01 29.11 -45.81
N LEU A 6 20.31 28.05 -46.07
CA LEU A 6 20.72 26.90 -46.92
C LEU A 6 22.00 26.16 -46.54
N ALA A 7 21.87 24.88 -46.29
CA ALA A 7 22.50 23.73 -46.94
C ALA A 7 22.47 22.54 -45.98
N ALA A 8 21.80 21.45 -46.16
CA ALA A 8 21.91 20.38 -47.15
C ALA A 8 23.23 19.61 -47.06
N LEU A 9 23.12 18.33 -46.70
CA LEU A 9 23.78 17.13 -47.22
C LEU A 9 23.65 16.03 -46.18
N LEU A 10 22.84 15.02 -46.29
CA LEU A 10 22.92 13.84 -47.12
C LEU A 10 24.20 13.01 -46.92
N LEU A 11 24.08 11.88 -46.20
CA LEU A 11 24.84 10.69 -46.50
C LEU A 11 24.12 9.44 -45.98
N LEU A 12 23.73 8.58 -46.88
CA LEU A 12 23.33 7.21 -46.74
C LEU A 12 24.51 6.35 -46.24
N ALA A 13 24.23 5.40 -45.40
CA ALA A 13 24.96 4.14 -45.37
C ALA A 13 24.01 2.99 -45.06
N LEU A 14 23.74 2.23 -46.06
CA LEU A 14 23.22 0.86 -45.96
C LEU A 14 24.35 -0.05 -45.49
N SER A 15 24.05 -0.97 -44.59
CA SER A 15 24.64 -2.31 -44.50
C SER A 15 23.77 -3.10 -43.54
N ALA A 16 23.07 -4.02 -44.02
CA ALA A 16 23.31 -5.38 -44.47
C ALA A 16 22.96 -6.39 -43.39
N CYS A 17 22.04 -7.23 -43.79
CA CYS A 17 21.60 -8.52 -43.29
C CYS A 17 22.59 -9.30 -42.42
N GLY A 18 22.04 -9.93 -41.39
CA GLY A 18 22.58 -11.09 -40.73
C GLY A 18 21.44 -11.90 -40.13
N SER A 19 21.01 -12.90 -40.93
CA SER A 19 20.18 -14.01 -40.46
C SER A 19 21.01 -14.89 -39.54
N GLY A 20 20.44 -15.28 -38.43
CA GLY A 20 20.98 -16.30 -37.54
C GLY A 20 19.96 -16.54 -36.43
N GLY A 21 19.16 -17.58 -36.64
CA GLY A 21 18.35 -18.12 -35.53
C GLY A 21 19.28 -18.87 -34.60
N ASP A 22 18.92 -18.84 -33.34
CA ASP A 22 19.10 -19.99 -32.46
C ASP A 22 18.19 -19.86 -31.26
N ASP A 23 17.51 -20.93 -31.03
CA ASP A 23 16.70 -21.21 -29.86
C ASP A 23 17.61 -21.26 -28.63
N GLY A 24 17.32 -20.45 -27.66
CA GLY A 24 18.02 -20.42 -26.38
C GLY A 24 17.11 -19.96 -25.28
N GLU A 25 16.36 -20.91 -24.74
CA GLU A 25 15.80 -20.81 -23.39
C GLU A 25 16.98 -20.64 -22.44
N ASP A 26 17.14 -19.50 -21.87
CA ASP A 26 17.95 -19.34 -20.68
C ASP A 26 17.16 -18.56 -19.61
N ALA A 27 16.62 -19.34 -18.71
CA ALA A 27 16.23 -18.91 -17.42
C ALA A 27 17.50 -18.58 -16.64
N GLY A 28 17.94 -17.34 -16.74
CA GLY A 28 19.09 -16.81 -16.03
C GLY A 28 18.62 -15.78 -15.01
N GLY A 29 18.37 -16.23 -13.79
CA GLY A 29 18.21 -15.39 -12.63
C GLY A 29 19.42 -14.51 -12.45
N GLY A 30 19.21 -13.22 -12.52
CA GLY A 30 20.13 -12.18 -12.07
C GLY A 30 19.51 -11.52 -10.86
N GLY A 31 19.81 -12.02 -9.67
CA GLY A 31 19.50 -11.36 -8.43
C GLY A 31 20.27 -10.04 -8.34
N GLY A 32 19.58 -8.94 -8.56
CA GLY A 32 19.97 -7.61 -8.11
C GLY A 32 18.99 -7.27 -7.01
N GLY A 33 19.48 -7.24 -5.76
CA GLY A 33 18.69 -6.85 -4.61
C GLY A 33 18.32 -5.36 -4.65
N GLY A 34 17.26 -5.07 -5.35
CA GLY A 34 16.37 -3.95 -5.11
C GLY A 34 15.05 -4.64 -4.87
N GLY A 35 14.67 -4.81 -3.61
CA GLY A 35 13.39 -5.38 -3.28
C GLY A 35 12.32 -4.58 -4.00
N ASP A 36 11.49 -5.25 -4.78
CA ASP A 36 10.31 -4.64 -5.34
C ASP A 36 9.49 -4.09 -4.15
N VAL A 37 9.39 -2.75 -4.05
CA VAL A 37 8.59 -2.12 -3.01
C VAL A 37 7.14 -2.51 -3.27
N GLN A 38 6.56 -3.25 -2.34
CA GLN A 38 5.17 -3.66 -2.45
C GLN A 38 4.27 -2.44 -2.36
N THR A 39 3.31 -2.37 -3.28
CA THR A 39 2.30 -1.31 -3.33
C THR A 39 0.97 -1.79 -2.77
N ILE A 40 0.40 -1.02 -1.86
CA ILE A 40 -0.88 -1.26 -1.20
C ILE A 40 -1.84 -0.15 -1.61
N GLU A 41 -2.98 -0.51 -2.16
CA GLU A 41 -4.04 0.45 -2.48
C GLU A 41 -5.03 0.57 -1.32
N ILE A 42 -5.32 1.80 -0.92
CA ILE A 42 -6.33 2.13 0.08
C ILE A 42 -7.33 3.08 -0.55
N VAL A 43 -8.60 2.74 -0.47
CA VAL A 43 -9.70 3.58 -0.94
C VAL A 43 -10.36 4.25 0.25
N GLY A 44 -10.52 5.57 0.19
CA GLY A 44 -11.24 6.37 1.17
C GLY A 44 -12.61 6.80 0.66
N THR A 45 -13.62 6.68 1.51
CA THR A 45 -14.96 7.25 1.31
C THR A 45 -15.39 7.97 2.61
N GLU A 46 -16.62 8.50 2.69
CA GLU A 46 -17.18 9.09 3.91
C GLU A 46 -17.79 8.00 4.82
N PHE A 47 -17.27 7.64 5.88
CA PHE A 47 -16.03 7.84 6.61
C PHE A 47 -15.43 6.43 6.83
N ALA A 48 -14.87 5.87 5.77
CA ALA A 48 -14.32 4.53 5.78
C ALA A 48 -13.03 4.43 4.97
N LEU A 49 -12.17 3.50 5.37
CA LEU A 49 -10.99 3.08 4.62
C LEU A 49 -11.18 1.64 4.15
N GLU A 50 -10.81 1.33 2.93
CA GLU A 50 -10.93 -0.02 2.38
C GLU A 50 -9.65 -0.43 1.63
N PRO A 51 -8.97 -1.51 2.05
CA PRO A 51 -9.26 -2.31 3.23
C PRO A 51 -9.00 -1.56 4.55
N ALA A 52 -9.80 -1.82 5.58
CA ALA A 52 -9.59 -1.29 6.92
C ALA A 52 -8.49 -2.04 7.69
N THR A 53 -8.09 -3.20 7.23
CA THR A 53 -6.95 -3.95 7.76
C THR A 53 -6.05 -4.37 6.61
N VAL A 54 -4.78 -4.02 6.71
CA VAL A 54 -3.72 -4.43 5.80
C VAL A 54 -2.80 -5.38 6.55
N GLU A 55 -2.55 -6.55 6.00
CA GLU A 55 -1.62 -7.53 6.57
C GLU A 55 -0.35 -7.60 5.72
N LEU A 56 0.80 -7.46 6.36
CA LEU A 56 2.12 -7.49 5.75
C LEU A 56 2.95 -8.58 6.44
N ASP A 57 3.65 -9.38 5.67
CA ASP A 57 4.36 -10.56 6.17
C ASP A 57 5.58 -10.21 7.03
N GLU A 58 6.25 -9.10 6.74
CA GLU A 58 7.51 -8.73 7.40
C GLU A 58 7.72 -7.21 7.43
N PRO A 59 8.57 -6.69 8.32
CA PRO A 59 9.01 -5.30 8.27
C PRO A 59 9.70 -4.97 6.94
N GLY A 60 9.48 -3.75 6.43
CA GLY A 60 10.03 -3.35 5.15
C GLY A 60 9.55 -1.98 4.70
N THR A 61 9.92 -1.64 3.47
CA THR A 61 9.47 -0.42 2.82
C THR A 61 8.26 -0.72 1.92
N TYR A 62 7.20 0.03 2.11
CA TYR A 62 5.92 -0.15 1.42
C TYR A 62 5.44 1.17 0.83
N THR A 63 4.82 1.11 -0.34
CA THR A 63 4.15 2.27 -0.94
C THR A 63 2.65 2.13 -0.78
N PHE A 64 2.02 3.10 -0.13
CA PHE A 64 0.57 3.18 0.00
C PHE A 64 0.03 4.18 -1.02
N VAL A 65 -0.90 3.73 -1.85
CA VAL A 65 -1.61 4.54 -2.83
C VAL A 65 -3.01 4.79 -2.29
N PHE A 66 -3.27 6.02 -1.90
CA PHE A 66 -4.57 6.43 -1.37
C PHE A 66 -5.43 7.05 -2.45
N ARG A 67 -6.62 6.49 -2.69
CA ARG A 67 -7.62 7.00 -3.62
C ARG A 67 -8.81 7.53 -2.86
N ASN A 68 -9.14 8.79 -3.07
CA ASN A 68 -10.33 9.39 -2.51
C ASN A 68 -11.52 9.17 -3.47
N GLU A 69 -12.38 8.20 -3.16
CA GLU A 69 -13.63 7.94 -3.90
C GLU A 69 -14.84 8.65 -3.25
N GLY A 70 -14.61 9.41 -2.19
CA GLY A 70 -15.62 10.23 -1.54
C GLY A 70 -15.79 11.60 -2.19
N GLY A 71 -16.61 12.44 -1.57
CA GLY A 71 -16.86 13.81 -2.00
C GLY A 71 -16.17 14.86 -1.12
N ALA A 72 -15.77 14.49 0.09
CA ALA A 72 -15.03 15.34 1.00
C ALA A 72 -13.51 15.28 0.73
N VAL A 73 -12.76 16.20 1.36
CA VAL A 73 -11.31 16.14 1.39
C VAL A 73 -10.88 15.07 2.40
N HIS A 74 -9.96 14.21 2.00
CA HIS A 74 -9.38 13.17 2.84
C HIS A 74 -7.87 13.13 2.72
N ALA A 75 -7.22 12.48 3.68
CA ALA A 75 -5.80 12.12 3.65
C ALA A 75 -5.64 10.74 4.31
N LEU A 76 -4.50 10.13 4.13
CA LEU A 76 -4.13 8.88 4.78
C LEU A 76 -2.93 9.12 5.67
N GLU A 77 -2.98 8.64 6.92
CA GLU A 77 -1.88 8.68 7.86
C GLU A 77 -1.64 7.30 8.47
N ILE A 78 -0.37 6.96 8.64
CA ILE A 78 0.10 5.73 9.28
C ILE A 78 0.94 6.15 10.48
N ASP A 79 0.53 5.72 11.68
CA ASP A 79 1.17 6.04 12.95
C ASP A 79 1.44 4.77 13.76
N GLY A 80 2.60 4.70 14.38
CA GLY A 80 2.97 3.61 15.27
C GLY A 80 4.48 3.39 15.31
N HIS A 81 4.95 2.79 16.40
CA HIS A 81 6.37 2.43 16.58
C HIS A 81 7.35 3.59 16.34
N GLY A 82 6.90 4.84 16.56
CA GLY A 82 7.69 6.05 16.43
C GLY A 82 7.78 6.63 15.02
N ILE A 83 6.97 6.13 14.10
CA ILE A 83 6.74 6.78 12.81
C ILE A 83 5.37 7.46 12.79
N GLU A 84 5.25 8.52 12.01
CA GLU A 84 4.02 9.25 11.70
C GLU A 84 4.21 9.80 10.29
N GLU A 85 3.62 9.11 9.32
CA GLU A 85 3.78 9.42 7.89
C GLU A 85 2.43 9.49 7.21
N GLY A 86 2.21 10.53 6.40
CA GLY A 86 0.92 10.76 5.77
C GLY A 86 0.99 11.33 4.37
N THR A 87 -0.11 11.20 3.64
CA THR A 87 -0.31 11.85 2.34
C THR A 87 -0.65 13.32 2.53
N GLU A 88 -0.56 14.10 1.46
CA GLU A 88 -1.27 15.37 1.39
C GLU A 88 -2.79 15.15 1.42
N GLU A 89 -3.52 16.23 1.77
CA GLU A 89 -4.99 16.23 1.66
C GLU A 89 -5.40 16.28 0.19
N ILE A 90 -6.29 15.38 -0.23
CA ILE A 90 -6.79 15.28 -1.60
C ILE A 90 -8.31 15.37 -1.67
N GLY A 91 -8.81 15.96 -2.73
CA GLY A 91 -10.24 16.06 -3.02
C GLY A 91 -10.80 14.79 -3.65
N GLY A 92 -12.13 14.74 -3.77
CA GLY A 92 -12.81 13.61 -4.37
C GLY A 92 -12.36 13.29 -5.80
N GLY A 93 -12.05 12.03 -6.06
CA GLY A 93 -11.55 11.51 -7.33
C GLY A 93 -10.04 11.65 -7.52
N GLU A 94 -9.31 12.21 -6.55
CA GLU A 94 -7.86 12.36 -6.59
C GLU A 94 -7.15 11.15 -5.93
N THR A 95 -5.86 11.03 -6.20
CA THR A 95 -5.00 9.96 -5.66
C THR A 95 -3.70 10.59 -5.17
N ALA A 96 -3.24 10.15 -4.00
CA ALA A 96 -1.94 10.49 -3.43
C ALA A 96 -1.20 9.21 -3.05
N GLU A 97 0.12 9.29 -2.90
CA GLU A 97 0.94 8.16 -2.47
C GLU A 97 1.98 8.57 -1.44
N ILE A 98 2.30 7.64 -0.55
CA ILE A 98 3.42 7.75 0.37
C ILE A 98 4.20 6.45 0.37
N THR A 99 5.50 6.56 0.61
CA THR A 99 6.36 5.39 0.86
C THR A 99 6.81 5.44 2.32
N VAL A 100 6.50 4.37 3.05
CA VAL A 100 6.73 4.26 4.49
C VAL A 100 7.65 3.09 4.78
N GLU A 101 8.61 3.28 5.68
CA GLU A 101 9.46 2.22 6.20
C GLU A 101 8.88 1.72 7.54
N LEU A 102 8.25 0.55 7.50
CA LEU A 102 7.69 -0.13 8.68
C LEU A 102 8.79 -1.02 9.27
N THR A 103 9.45 -0.57 10.32
CA THR A 103 10.69 -1.19 10.84
C THR A 103 10.45 -2.26 11.89
N GLU A 104 9.28 -2.31 12.49
CA GLU A 104 8.95 -3.23 13.58
C GLU A 104 7.74 -4.09 13.22
N GLU A 105 7.70 -5.31 13.74
CA GLU A 105 6.49 -6.13 13.74
C GLU A 105 5.47 -5.56 14.73
N GLY A 106 4.19 -5.70 14.38
CA GLY A 106 3.11 -5.21 15.22
C GLY A 106 2.04 -4.46 14.46
N GLU A 107 1.23 -3.72 15.19
CA GLU A 107 0.10 -2.98 14.66
C GLU A 107 0.45 -1.49 14.57
N TYR A 108 0.18 -0.91 13.40
CA TYR A 108 0.23 0.51 13.11
C TYR A 108 -1.18 1.01 12.88
N GLU A 109 -1.49 2.19 13.37
CA GLU A 109 -2.76 2.85 13.08
C GLU A 109 -2.79 3.36 11.64
N LEU A 110 -3.93 3.26 10.99
CA LEU A 110 -4.21 3.76 9.66
C LEU A 110 -5.47 4.61 9.74
N TYR A 111 -5.40 5.91 9.44
CA TYR A 111 -6.56 6.77 9.61
C TYR A 111 -6.54 8.01 8.73
N CYS A 112 -7.67 8.72 8.69
CA CYS A 112 -7.77 10.03 8.06
C CYS A 112 -7.59 11.13 9.11
N PRO A 113 -6.56 11.98 9.01
CA PRO A 113 -6.31 13.05 10.00
C PRO A 113 -7.18 14.30 9.78
N VAL A 114 -7.97 14.36 8.72
CA VAL A 114 -8.77 15.53 8.35
C VAL A 114 -9.94 15.73 9.33
N GLY A 115 -9.94 16.86 10.04
CA GLY A 115 -11.02 17.23 10.94
C GLY A 115 -11.33 16.17 12.00
N ASN A 116 -12.57 15.66 12.01
CA ASN A 116 -13.02 14.61 12.90
C ASN A 116 -13.40 13.31 12.16
N HIS A 117 -12.79 13.07 10.99
CA HIS A 117 -13.11 11.91 10.15
C HIS A 117 -12.76 10.59 10.83
N ARG A 118 -11.65 10.55 11.58
CA ARG A 118 -11.27 9.40 12.41
C ARG A 118 -12.36 9.05 13.41
N ASP A 119 -12.89 10.04 14.13
CA ASP A 119 -13.96 9.85 15.14
C ASP A 119 -15.27 9.36 14.50
N GLN A 120 -15.42 9.54 13.21
CA GLN A 120 -16.58 9.07 12.44
C GLN A 120 -16.39 7.66 11.86
N GLY A 121 -15.23 7.03 12.11
CA GLY A 121 -14.94 5.67 11.70
C GLY A 121 -13.94 5.55 10.54
N MET A 122 -13.34 6.67 10.09
CA MET A 122 -12.35 6.63 9.02
C MET A 122 -10.98 6.24 9.56
N GLU A 123 -10.90 5.00 10.05
CA GLU A 123 -9.72 4.39 10.65
C GLU A 123 -9.61 2.90 10.32
N GLY A 124 -8.43 2.39 10.49
CA GLY A 124 -8.07 1.01 10.24
C GLY A 124 -6.70 0.69 10.84
N LYS A 125 -6.04 -0.33 10.32
CA LYS A 125 -4.73 -0.73 10.79
C LYS A 125 -3.89 -1.42 9.73
N VAL A 126 -2.58 -1.33 9.91
CA VAL A 126 -1.59 -2.15 9.23
C VAL A 126 -0.97 -3.10 10.25
N VAL A 127 -0.97 -4.40 9.97
CA VAL A 127 -0.38 -5.44 10.82
C VAL A 127 0.84 -6.00 10.11
N VAL A 128 2.00 -5.86 10.73
CA VAL A 128 3.29 -6.31 10.19
C VAL A 128 3.75 -7.55 10.96
N GLY A 129 4.16 -8.60 10.26
CA GLY A 129 4.64 -9.84 10.87
C GLY A 129 3.53 -10.77 11.33
N GLY A 130 2.27 -10.49 10.94
CA GLY A 130 1.10 -11.31 11.30
C GLY A 130 0.98 -12.63 10.54
N GLY A 131 2.05 -13.14 9.97
CA GLY A 131 2.06 -14.40 9.21
C GLY A 131 1.44 -15.56 9.98
N ALA A 132 0.27 -16.04 9.51
CA ALA A 132 -0.56 -17.10 10.06
C ALA A 132 -1.23 -16.77 11.42
N GLY A 133 -2.11 -15.77 11.40
CA GLY A 133 -3.12 -15.62 12.46
C GLY A 133 -3.99 -16.84 12.53
N THR A 134 -3.72 -17.71 13.49
CA THR A 134 -4.72 -18.64 13.98
C THR A 134 -5.84 -17.79 14.56
N ASP A 135 -6.99 -17.86 13.93
CA ASP A 135 -8.26 -17.43 14.48
C ASP A 135 -8.49 -18.18 15.82
N GLU A 136 -7.95 -17.64 16.90
CA GLU A 136 -8.36 -18.05 18.23
C GLU A 136 -9.61 -17.26 18.62
N THR A 137 -10.73 -17.73 18.09
CA THR A 137 -12.02 -17.48 18.70
C THR A 137 -12.00 -18.09 20.09
N THR A 138 -11.48 -17.36 21.06
CA THR A 138 -11.67 -17.68 22.47
C THR A 138 -13.10 -17.32 22.85
N THR A 139 -13.99 -18.24 22.53
CA THR A 139 -15.29 -18.29 23.19
C THR A 139 -15.05 -18.84 24.58
N ASP A 140 -14.74 -17.98 25.52
CA ASP A 140 -14.81 -18.30 26.95
C ASP A 140 -16.28 -18.24 27.37
N GLU A 141 -16.99 -19.33 27.07
CA GLU A 141 -18.26 -19.62 27.73
C GLU A 141 -17.96 -20.24 29.10
N THR A 142 -17.68 -19.40 30.08
CA THR A 142 -17.76 -19.82 31.48
C THR A 142 -19.23 -19.87 31.87
N THR A 143 -19.87 -21.00 31.58
CA THR A 143 -21.12 -21.37 32.19
C THR A 143 -20.83 -21.83 33.60
N THR A 144 -20.89 -20.94 34.57
CA THR A 144 -21.04 -21.31 35.97
C THR A 144 -22.50 -21.67 36.21
N GLU A 145 -22.80 -22.93 36.11
CA GLU A 145 -24.02 -23.50 36.68
C GLU A 145 -23.87 -23.53 38.20
N ASP A 146 -24.45 -22.50 38.84
CA ASP A 146 -24.64 -22.50 40.29
C ASP A 146 -25.90 -23.30 40.65
N ASP A 147 -25.66 -24.56 40.95
CA ASP A 147 -26.68 -25.43 41.56
C ASP A 147 -26.91 -25.03 43.00
N GLY A 148 -27.72 -23.99 43.19
CA GLY A 148 -28.27 -23.63 44.49
C GLY A 148 -29.33 -24.59 44.94
N ASP A 149 -28.92 -25.65 45.64
CA ASP A 149 -29.78 -26.51 46.42
C ASP A 149 -30.39 -25.75 47.63
N TYR A 150 -31.61 -25.31 47.51
CA TYR A 150 -32.43 -24.85 48.62
C TYR A 150 -33.42 -25.94 49.01
N ARG A 151 -33.02 -26.72 49.98
CA ARG A 151 -33.94 -27.55 50.78
C ARG A 151 -34.63 -26.70 51.82
N TYR A 152 -35.93 -26.68 51.76
CA TYR A 152 -36.90 -26.76 52.89
C TYR A 152 -38.15 -27.49 52.46
#